data_1f38c570a5ea4ebdeee3f621b46ff542
#
_entry.id   1f38c570a5ea4ebdeee3f621b46ff542
#
_cell.length_a   1.000
_cell.length_b   1.000
_cell.length_c   1.000
_cell.angle_alpha   90.00
_cell.angle_beta   90.00
_cell.angle_gamma   90.00
#
_symmetry.space_group_name_H-M   'P 1'
#
loop_
_entity.id
_entity.type
_entity.pdbx_description
1 polymer ?
#
loop_
_entity_poly.entity_id
_entity_poly.type
_entity_poly.pdbx_seq_one_letter_code
_entity_poly.pdbx_strand_id
1 'polypeptide(L)'
;MLWAHVSLGFQDNNVNLLKSSYTSFTLPNKRNAVLERLIECHGETCVYPARKIFLTPGQTLQGVYYIITGRTRHYMIGTDGTEKILYTLSDGWFYGETPLSLRESTGLFSQAEVETRVRIIPYQDYEILLDTNKVFREAILESYSKKMLIMRHEIESLAFNSCKDRLKRLFCSTADTSYLLENKWYNL
;
A
#
# COMPACT_ATOMS: atom_id res chain seq x y z
N MET A 1 4.81 25.02 -30.34
CA MET A 1 5.42 26.11 -29.55
C MET A 1 4.53 26.38 -28.35
N LEU A 2 5.13 26.56 -27.17
CA LEU A 2 4.58 26.78 -25.84
C LEU A 2 4.13 25.54 -25.06
N TRP A 3 5.12 24.84 -24.51
CA TRP A 3 5.02 24.27 -23.18
C TRP A 3 6.00 25.00 -22.30
N ALA A 4 5.56 26.12 -21.74
CA ALA A 4 6.31 26.91 -20.78
C ALA A 4 6.05 26.39 -19.38
N HIS A 5 7.11 26.00 -18.69
CA HIS A 5 7.35 26.04 -17.25
C HIS A 5 6.14 26.36 -16.36
N VAL A 6 5.53 25.36 -15.79
CA VAL A 6 4.88 25.49 -14.48
C VAL A 6 5.87 24.97 -13.44
N SER A 7 6.73 25.86 -12.98
CA SER A 7 7.48 25.68 -11.75
C SER A 7 6.50 25.84 -10.59
N LEU A 8 5.82 24.78 -10.22
CA LEU A 8 5.13 24.71 -8.93
C LEU A 8 6.21 24.58 -7.86
N GLY A 9 6.41 25.66 -7.12
CA GLY A 9 7.24 25.69 -5.91
C GLY A 9 6.68 24.72 -4.87
N PHE A 10 7.15 23.51 -4.90
CA PHE A 10 6.97 22.56 -3.80
C PHE A 10 8.02 22.89 -2.75
N GLN A 11 7.57 23.54 -1.67
CA GLN A 11 8.40 23.72 -0.48
C GLN A 11 8.85 22.36 0.06
N ASP A 12 10.11 22.31 0.50
CA ASP A 12 10.93 21.13 0.86
C ASP A 12 10.36 20.15 1.91
N ASN A 13 9.18 20.38 2.47
CA ASN A 13 8.58 19.50 3.49
C ASN A 13 8.04 18.17 2.94
N ASN A 14 7.87 18.03 1.61
CA ASN A 14 7.39 16.78 0.97
C ASN A 14 8.54 15.87 0.49
N VAL A 15 9.77 16.36 0.43
CA VAL A 15 10.91 15.56 -0.01
C VAL A 15 11.27 14.46 0.99
N ASN A 16 10.99 14.67 2.28
CA ASN A 16 11.22 13.65 3.30
C ASN A 16 10.19 12.50 3.27
N LEU A 17 8.95 12.76 2.87
CA LEU A 17 7.94 11.72 2.63
C LEU A 17 8.30 10.85 1.43
N LEU A 18 8.88 11.43 0.39
CA LEU A 18 9.34 10.71 -0.79
C LEU A 18 10.62 9.91 -0.53
N LYS A 19 11.52 10.38 0.34
CA LYS A 19 12.79 9.68 0.66
C LYS A 19 12.58 8.39 1.46
N SER A 20 11.55 8.29 2.31
CA SER A 20 11.29 7.08 3.09
C SER A 20 10.49 6.02 2.34
N SER A 21 9.91 6.34 1.18
CA SER A 21 8.95 5.48 0.48
C SER A 21 9.53 4.62 -0.65
N TYR A 22 10.81 4.68 -0.92
CA TYR A 22 11.40 3.97 -2.07
C TYR A 22 11.92 2.55 -1.76
N THR A 23 11.96 2.14 -0.50
CA THR A 23 12.45 0.80 -0.10
C THR A 23 11.38 -0.26 -0.05
N SER A 24 10.15 0.13 0.06
CA SER A 24 9.01 -0.77 -0.05
C SER A 24 7.85 0.04 -0.62
N PHE A 25 7.02 -0.57 -1.43
CA PHE A 25 5.75 -0.01 -1.90
C PHE A 25 4.78 0.22 -0.72
N THR A 26 5.31 0.69 0.42
CA THR A 26 4.58 0.87 1.66
C THR A 26 4.66 2.34 2.05
N LEU A 27 3.52 3.00 2.08
CA LEU A 27 3.40 4.32 2.70
C LEU A 27 3.13 4.12 4.20
N PRO A 28 3.76 4.90 5.09
CA PRO A 28 3.45 4.84 6.51
C PRO A 28 1.99 5.23 6.74
N ASN A 29 1.30 4.44 7.54
CA ASN A 29 -0.05 4.75 7.96
C ASN A 29 -0.04 5.21 9.42
N LYS A 30 -0.76 6.27 9.74
CA LYS A 30 -0.93 6.71 11.11
C LYS A 30 -2.07 5.90 11.74
N ARG A 31 -1.78 5.23 12.84
CA ARG A 31 -2.81 4.55 13.62
C ARG A 31 -3.78 5.58 14.20
N ASN A 32 -5.06 5.27 14.08
CA ASN A 32 -6.14 6.10 14.63
C ASN A 32 -6.90 5.28 15.69
N ALA A 33 -6.71 5.61 16.96
CA ALA A 33 -7.31 4.88 18.07
C ALA A 33 -8.86 4.86 18.03
N VAL A 34 -9.49 5.89 17.47
CA VAL A 34 -10.95 5.93 17.31
C VAL A 34 -11.39 4.93 16.25
N LEU A 35 -10.68 4.88 15.12
CA LEU A 35 -10.92 3.92 14.06
C LEU A 35 -10.69 2.48 14.55
N GLU A 36 -9.62 2.24 15.29
CA GLU A 36 -9.30 0.90 15.81
C GLU A 36 -10.39 0.38 16.73
N ARG A 37 -10.87 1.20 17.67
CA ARG A 37 -11.99 0.83 18.55
C ARG A 37 -13.27 0.55 17.78
N LEU A 38 -13.54 1.34 16.73
CA LEU A 38 -14.68 1.11 15.86
C LEU A 38 -14.58 -0.24 15.15
N ILE A 39 -13.41 -0.53 14.58
CA ILE A 39 -13.14 -1.78 13.84
C ILE A 39 -13.20 -2.99 14.78
N GLU A 40 -12.77 -2.86 16.03
CA GLU A 40 -12.85 -3.94 17.02
C GLU A 40 -14.28 -4.41 17.30
N CYS A 41 -15.27 -3.53 17.12
CA CYS A 41 -16.68 -3.86 17.31
C CYS A 41 -17.32 -4.53 16.10
N HIS A 42 -16.62 -4.60 14.95
CA HIS A 42 -17.16 -5.11 13.69
C HIS A 42 -16.29 -6.23 13.12
N GLY A 43 -16.93 -7.31 12.68
CA GLY A 43 -16.29 -8.42 12.01
C GLY A 43 -15.47 -9.33 12.92
N GLU A 44 -14.65 -10.18 12.31
CA GLU A 44 -13.88 -11.23 12.95
C GLU A 44 -12.39 -11.06 12.75
N THR A 45 -11.60 -11.53 13.72
CA THR A 45 -10.14 -11.53 13.59
C THR A 45 -9.66 -12.86 13.01
N CYS A 46 -8.88 -12.78 11.94
CA CYS A 46 -8.15 -13.89 11.36
C CYS A 46 -6.64 -13.70 11.53
N VAL A 47 -5.93 -14.83 11.67
CA VAL A 47 -4.45 -14.85 11.72
C VAL A 47 -3.96 -15.67 10.54
N TYR A 48 -3.12 -15.04 9.73
CA TYR A 48 -2.46 -15.73 8.62
C TYR A 48 -0.98 -15.94 8.95
N PRO A 49 -0.50 -17.19 8.93
CA PRO A 49 0.91 -17.47 9.11
C PRO A 49 1.73 -16.87 7.96
N ALA A 50 3.01 -16.63 8.23
CA ALA A 50 3.95 -16.15 7.22
C ALA A 50 3.88 -16.99 5.94
N ARG A 51 3.95 -16.35 4.78
CA ARG A 51 3.87 -16.92 3.43
C ARG A 51 2.49 -17.50 3.04
N LYS A 52 1.48 -17.40 3.89
CA LYS A 52 0.11 -17.83 3.53
C LYS A 52 -0.45 -16.93 2.44
N ILE A 53 -0.82 -17.51 1.30
CA ILE A 53 -1.69 -16.86 0.32
C ILE A 53 -3.12 -17.01 0.84
N PHE A 54 -3.81 -15.91 1.06
CA PHE A 54 -5.14 -15.87 1.65
C PHE A 54 -6.21 -15.33 0.70
N LEU A 55 -5.81 -14.69 -0.42
CA LEU A 55 -6.67 -14.34 -1.54
C LEU A 55 -5.99 -14.72 -2.86
N THR A 56 -6.79 -15.20 -3.81
CA THR A 56 -6.36 -15.49 -5.17
C THR A 56 -7.29 -14.80 -6.17
N PRO A 57 -6.82 -14.46 -7.38
CA PRO A 57 -7.65 -13.86 -8.42
C PRO A 57 -8.93 -14.69 -8.66
N GLY A 58 -10.03 -13.97 -8.89
CA GLY A 58 -11.34 -14.58 -9.10
C GLY A 58 -12.14 -14.87 -7.82
N GLN A 59 -11.55 -14.74 -6.64
CA GLN A 59 -12.27 -14.89 -5.38
C GLN A 59 -13.16 -13.68 -5.08
N THR A 60 -14.38 -13.94 -4.64
CA THR A 60 -15.26 -12.92 -4.05
C THR A 60 -14.87 -12.70 -2.59
N LEU A 61 -14.72 -11.46 -2.19
CA LEU A 61 -14.39 -11.12 -0.82
C LEU A 61 -15.65 -11.12 0.06
N GLN A 62 -15.50 -11.61 1.28
CA GLN A 62 -16.57 -11.62 2.28
C GLN A 62 -16.73 -10.25 2.98
N GLY A 63 -15.73 -9.40 2.89
CA GLY A 63 -15.69 -8.10 3.55
C GLY A 63 -14.41 -7.33 3.25
N VAL A 64 -14.24 -6.17 3.86
CA VAL A 64 -13.00 -5.41 3.82
C VAL A 64 -12.07 -5.89 4.95
N TYR A 65 -10.80 -5.94 4.65
CA TYR A 65 -9.77 -6.41 5.57
C TYR A 65 -8.99 -5.23 6.12
N TYR A 66 -8.81 -5.20 7.43
CA TYR A 66 -7.97 -4.23 8.13
C TYR A 66 -6.79 -4.94 8.78
N ILE A 67 -5.58 -4.52 8.49
CA ILE A 67 -4.37 -5.12 9.06
C ILE A 67 -4.16 -4.57 10.47
N ILE A 68 -4.36 -5.42 11.48
CA ILE A 68 -4.11 -5.08 12.88
C ILE A 68 -2.62 -5.05 13.16
N THR A 69 -1.92 -6.12 12.76
CA THR A 69 -0.47 -6.27 12.85
C THR A 69 0.05 -7.16 11.75
N GLY A 70 1.24 -6.89 11.27
CA GLY A 70 1.93 -7.69 10.27
C GLY A 70 2.14 -6.97 8.94
N ARG A 71 2.37 -7.75 7.90
CA ARG A 71 2.64 -7.22 6.56
C ARG A 71 2.15 -8.17 5.48
N THR A 72 1.48 -7.61 4.47
CA THR A 72 0.96 -8.33 3.32
C THR A 72 1.51 -7.77 2.02
N ARG A 73 1.75 -8.62 1.03
CA ARG A 73 2.05 -8.22 -0.34
C ARG A 73 0.88 -8.56 -1.27
N HIS A 74 0.63 -7.66 -2.20
CA HIS A 74 -0.43 -7.80 -3.20
C HIS A 74 0.20 -7.73 -4.58
N TYR A 75 0.00 -8.79 -5.37
CA TYR A 75 0.74 -8.99 -6.61
C TYR A 75 -0.11 -9.66 -7.70
N MET A 76 0.36 -9.54 -8.93
CA MET A 76 -0.15 -10.22 -10.11
C MET A 76 0.91 -11.18 -10.63
N ILE A 77 0.47 -12.18 -11.39
CA ILE A 77 1.35 -13.08 -12.13
C ILE A 77 1.06 -12.90 -13.61
N GLY A 78 2.08 -12.56 -14.38
CA GLY A 78 2.01 -12.44 -15.84
C GLY A 78 1.85 -13.80 -16.51
N THR A 79 1.53 -13.80 -17.79
CA THR A 79 1.38 -15.04 -18.60
C THR A 79 2.69 -15.82 -18.75
N ASP A 80 3.81 -15.16 -18.52
CA ASP A 80 5.16 -15.73 -18.50
C ASP A 80 5.58 -16.23 -17.11
N GLY A 81 4.71 -16.16 -16.12
CA GLY A 81 4.97 -16.54 -14.74
C GLY A 81 5.67 -15.45 -13.89
N THR A 82 5.96 -14.28 -14.47
CA THR A 82 6.61 -13.19 -13.73
C THR A 82 5.67 -12.59 -12.69
N GLU A 83 6.11 -12.50 -11.43
CA GLU A 83 5.38 -11.80 -10.38
C GLU A 83 5.63 -10.28 -10.45
N LYS A 84 4.56 -9.49 -10.40
CA LYS A 84 4.64 -8.05 -10.21
C LYS A 84 3.90 -7.65 -8.93
N ILE A 85 4.66 -7.23 -7.92
CA ILE A 85 4.10 -6.65 -6.70
C ILE A 85 3.56 -5.26 -7.04
N LEU A 86 2.31 -5.01 -6.70
CA LEU A 86 1.67 -3.70 -6.86
C LEU A 86 1.88 -2.84 -5.63
N TYR A 87 1.70 -3.42 -4.46
CA TYR A 87 1.92 -2.76 -3.18
C TYR A 87 2.09 -3.76 -2.04
N THR A 88 2.76 -3.31 -1.00
CA THR A 88 2.87 -3.98 0.29
C THR A 88 2.15 -3.13 1.33
N LEU A 89 1.34 -3.75 2.16
CA LEU A 89 0.57 -3.10 3.20
C LEU A 89 0.98 -3.62 4.58
N SER A 90 0.97 -2.74 5.57
CA SER A 90 1.31 -3.05 6.96
C SER A 90 0.20 -2.63 7.92
N ASP A 91 0.49 -2.56 9.20
CA ASP A 91 -0.46 -2.18 10.25
C ASP A 91 -1.27 -0.93 9.90
N GLY A 92 -2.55 -0.97 10.16
CA GLY A 92 -3.48 0.14 9.95
C GLY A 92 -3.99 0.30 8.51
N TRP A 93 -3.56 -0.53 7.57
CA TRP A 93 -4.05 -0.48 6.21
C TRP A 93 -5.31 -1.32 6.00
N PHE A 94 -6.17 -0.82 5.11
CA PHE A 94 -7.26 -1.60 4.54
C PHE A 94 -6.84 -2.26 3.23
N TYR A 95 -7.47 -3.39 2.89
CA TYR A 95 -7.46 -3.97 1.55
C TYR A 95 -8.77 -4.71 1.27
N GLY A 96 -9.05 -4.91 -0.03
CA GLY A 96 -10.31 -5.50 -0.48
C GLY A 96 -11.44 -4.50 -0.69
N GLU A 97 -11.24 -3.22 -0.37
CA GLU A 97 -12.24 -2.18 -0.57
C GLU A 97 -12.59 -1.97 -2.04
N THR A 98 -11.62 -2.09 -2.96
CA THR A 98 -11.86 -1.91 -4.41
C THR A 98 -12.83 -2.95 -4.98
N PRO A 99 -12.56 -4.27 -4.89
CA PRO A 99 -13.49 -5.27 -5.40
C PRO A 99 -14.84 -5.22 -4.69
N LEU A 100 -14.89 -4.90 -3.39
CA LEU A 100 -16.15 -4.76 -2.67
C LEU A 100 -16.99 -3.61 -3.20
N SER A 101 -16.39 -2.42 -3.38
CA SER A 101 -17.11 -1.23 -3.88
C SER A 101 -17.58 -1.39 -5.32
N LEU A 102 -16.86 -2.16 -6.14
CA LEU A 102 -17.25 -2.46 -7.51
C LEU A 102 -18.12 -3.72 -7.65
N ARG A 103 -18.34 -4.47 -6.56
CA ARG A 103 -19.03 -5.76 -6.55
C ARG A 103 -18.40 -6.78 -7.50
N GLU A 104 -17.07 -6.79 -7.52
CA GLU A 104 -16.27 -7.66 -8.36
C GLU A 104 -15.46 -8.65 -7.52
N SER A 105 -14.91 -9.65 -8.17
CA SER A 105 -13.91 -10.53 -7.57
C SER A 105 -12.54 -9.83 -7.49
N THR A 106 -11.66 -10.27 -6.57
CA THR A 106 -10.29 -9.76 -6.56
C THR A 106 -9.53 -10.18 -7.80
N GLY A 107 -8.74 -9.25 -8.37
CA GLY A 107 -7.81 -9.53 -9.46
C GLY A 107 -6.38 -9.82 -8.99
N LEU A 108 -6.14 -9.82 -7.68
CA LEU A 108 -4.80 -9.92 -7.11
C LEU A 108 -4.64 -11.14 -6.22
N PHE A 109 -3.42 -11.65 -6.18
CA PHE A 109 -2.97 -12.51 -5.09
C PHE A 109 -2.67 -11.63 -3.87
N SER A 110 -3.05 -12.11 -2.69
CA SER A 110 -2.70 -11.47 -1.41
C SER A 110 -2.03 -12.49 -0.52
N GLN A 111 -0.83 -12.17 -0.05
CA GLN A 111 0.00 -13.06 0.74
C GLN A 111 0.52 -12.36 1.99
N ALA A 112 0.48 -13.03 3.12
CA ALA A 112 1.15 -12.60 4.34
C ALA A 112 2.67 -12.78 4.21
N GLU A 113 3.46 -11.72 4.39
CA GLU A 113 4.92 -11.82 4.37
C GLU A 113 5.48 -12.29 5.71
N VAL A 114 4.83 -11.89 6.78
CA VAL A 114 5.07 -12.33 8.16
C VAL A 114 3.74 -12.83 8.74
N GLU A 115 3.74 -13.36 9.95
CA GLU A 115 2.47 -13.63 10.64
C GLU A 115 1.66 -12.33 10.72
N THR A 116 0.44 -12.38 10.23
CA THR A 116 -0.39 -11.19 10.02
C THR A 116 -1.77 -11.40 10.61
N ARG A 117 -2.16 -10.50 11.50
CA ARG A 117 -3.51 -10.46 12.09
C ARG A 117 -4.32 -9.42 11.36
N VAL A 118 -5.48 -9.82 10.89
CA VAL A 118 -6.41 -8.95 10.19
C VAL A 118 -7.79 -8.99 10.83
N ARG A 119 -8.53 -7.90 10.74
CA ARG A 119 -9.96 -7.85 11.01
C ARG A 119 -10.69 -7.91 9.66
N ILE A 120 -11.62 -8.82 9.50
CA ILE A 120 -12.49 -8.92 8.33
C ILE A 120 -13.82 -8.31 8.72
N ILE A 121 -14.14 -7.15 8.15
CA ILE A 121 -15.39 -6.44 8.35
C ILE A 121 -16.35 -6.89 7.26
N PRO A 122 -17.47 -7.58 7.59
CA PRO A 122 -18.40 -8.09 6.60
C PRO A 122 -18.94 -6.98 5.67
N TYR A 123 -19.32 -7.37 4.45
CA TYR A 123 -19.81 -6.43 3.45
C TYR A 123 -20.96 -5.54 3.97
N GLN A 124 -21.91 -6.11 4.70
CA GLN A 124 -23.04 -5.34 5.25
C GLN A 124 -22.58 -4.29 6.26
N ASP A 125 -21.68 -4.64 7.17
CA ASP A 125 -21.12 -3.70 8.15
C ASP A 125 -20.29 -2.62 7.44
N TYR A 126 -19.55 -3.01 6.40
CA TYR A 126 -18.77 -2.07 5.59
C TYR A 126 -19.66 -1.00 4.95
N GLU A 127 -20.78 -1.39 4.31
CA GLU A 127 -21.73 -0.43 3.73
C GLU A 127 -22.33 0.50 4.81
N ILE A 128 -22.79 -0.07 5.92
CA ILE A 128 -23.35 0.71 7.02
C ILE A 128 -22.32 1.71 7.58
N LEU A 129 -21.09 1.27 7.78
CA LEU A 129 -20.03 2.14 8.29
C LEU A 129 -19.63 3.25 7.31
N LEU A 130 -19.64 2.98 6.01
CA LEU A 130 -19.42 4.01 4.99
C LEU A 130 -20.50 5.09 5.05
N ASP A 131 -21.74 4.71 5.27
CA ASP A 131 -22.86 5.67 5.29
C ASP A 131 -22.93 6.45 6.60
N THR A 132 -22.71 5.78 7.72
CA THR A 132 -23.03 6.34 9.05
C THR A 132 -21.81 6.88 9.79
N ASN A 133 -20.60 6.41 9.49
CA ASN A 133 -19.42 6.75 10.26
C ASN A 133 -18.38 7.55 9.44
N LYS A 134 -18.23 8.82 9.79
CA LYS A 134 -17.33 9.74 9.11
C LYS A 134 -15.85 9.28 9.22
N VAL A 135 -15.42 8.82 10.39
CA VAL A 135 -14.01 8.39 10.62
C VAL A 135 -13.66 7.19 9.76
N PHE A 136 -14.58 6.22 9.66
CA PHE A 136 -14.39 5.05 8.82
C PHE A 136 -14.32 5.44 7.33
N ARG A 137 -15.26 6.24 6.87
CA ARG A 137 -15.31 6.72 5.48
C ARG A 137 -14.05 7.48 5.08
N GLU A 138 -13.56 8.39 5.95
CA GLU A 138 -12.31 9.12 5.71
C GLU A 138 -11.10 8.18 5.64
N ALA A 139 -11.04 7.17 6.50
CA ALA A 139 -9.97 6.18 6.49
C ALA A 139 -9.96 5.31 5.22
N ILE A 140 -11.13 4.93 4.71
CA ILE A 140 -11.26 4.21 3.44
C ILE A 140 -10.82 5.10 2.27
N LEU A 141 -11.26 6.36 2.22
CA LEU A 141 -10.85 7.33 1.19
C LEU A 141 -9.33 7.57 1.23
N GLU A 142 -8.75 7.68 2.43
CA GLU A 142 -7.30 7.80 2.60
C GLU A 142 -6.57 6.56 2.07
N SER A 143 -7.08 5.35 2.35
CA SER A 143 -6.53 4.09 1.84
C SER A 143 -6.52 4.06 0.31
N TYR A 144 -7.63 4.42 -0.34
CA TYR A 144 -7.69 4.54 -1.81
C TYR A 144 -6.71 5.55 -2.35
N SER A 145 -6.67 6.74 -1.76
CA SER A 145 -5.79 7.83 -2.22
C SER A 145 -4.32 7.45 -2.14
N LYS A 146 -3.90 6.82 -1.05
CA LYS A 146 -2.53 6.34 -0.87
C LYS A 146 -2.16 5.25 -1.89
N LYS A 147 -3.04 4.28 -2.12
CA LYS A 147 -2.82 3.23 -3.15
C LYS A 147 -2.73 3.81 -4.55
N MET A 148 -3.56 4.79 -4.87
CA MET A 148 -3.49 5.50 -6.15
C MET A 148 -2.15 6.23 -6.32
N LEU A 149 -1.62 6.85 -5.26
CA LEU A 149 -0.29 7.46 -5.30
C LEU A 149 0.81 6.43 -5.52
N ILE A 150 0.76 5.28 -4.84
CA ILE A 150 1.71 4.18 -5.06
C ILE A 150 1.68 3.73 -6.52
N MET A 151 0.50 3.48 -7.07
CA MET A 151 0.33 3.05 -8.46
C MET A 151 0.81 4.10 -9.45
N ARG A 152 0.55 5.39 -9.19
CA ARG A 152 1.07 6.48 -10.02
C ARG A 152 2.60 6.46 -10.07
N HIS A 153 3.27 6.33 -8.93
CA HIS A 153 4.73 6.25 -8.87
C HIS A 153 5.28 5.04 -9.61
N GLU A 154 4.58 3.90 -9.54
CA GLU A 154 4.97 2.71 -10.31
C GLU A 154 4.86 2.95 -11.81
N ILE A 155 3.76 3.53 -12.27
CA ILE A 155 3.56 3.87 -13.69
C ILE A 155 4.63 4.85 -14.16
N GLU A 156 4.90 5.92 -13.41
CA GLU A 156 5.97 6.87 -13.71
C GLU A 156 7.34 6.16 -13.80
N SER A 157 7.61 5.27 -12.85
CA SER A 157 8.86 4.51 -12.82
C SER A 157 9.02 3.58 -14.03
N LEU A 158 7.94 2.93 -14.44
CA LEU A 158 7.96 2.03 -15.61
C LEU A 158 8.03 2.79 -16.94
N ALA A 159 7.37 3.95 -17.01
CA ALA A 159 7.26 4.73 -18.24
C ALA A 159 8.51 5.57 -18.53
N PHE A 160 9.14 6.15 -17.51
CA PHE A 160 10.16 7.18 -17.68
C PHE A 160 11.54 6.82 -17.16
N ASN A 161 11.67 5.75 -16.34
CA ASN A 161 12.98 5.38 -15.78
C ASN A 161 13.56 4.17 -16.50
N SER A 162 14.83 4.27 -16.89
CA SER A 162 15.58 3.13 -17.39
C SER A 162 15.74 2.06 -16.29
N CYS A 163 16.07 0.82 -16.68
CA CYS A 163 16.39 -0.24 -15.74
C CYS A 163 17.51 0.17 -14.78
N LYS A 164 18.52 0.90 -15.28
CA LYS A 164 19.64 1.44 -14.51
C LYS A 164 19.16 2.44 -13.44
N ASP A 165 18.23 3.32 -13.79
CA ASP A 165 17.71 4.32 -12.84
C ASP A 165 16.83 3.69 -11.77
N ARG A 166 16.03 2.68 -12.13
CA ARG A 166 15.25 1.90 -11.18
C ARG A 166 16.15 1.15 -10.19
N LEU A 167 17.25 0.57 -10.67
CA LEU A 167 18.22 -0.11 -9.84
C LEU A 167 18.95 0.86 -8.90
N LYS A 168 19.38 2.02 -9.40
CA LYS A 168 19.99 3.08 -8.55
C LYS A 168 19.04 3.51 -7.44
N ARG A 169 17.76 3.75 -7.76
CA ARG A 169 16.75 4.10 -6.75
C ARG A 169 16.60 3.01 -5.69
N LEU A 170 16.55 1.75 -6.10
CA LEU A 170 16.48 0.63 -5.18
C LEU A 170 17.68 0.65 -4.21
N PHE A 171 18.90 0.79 -4.71
CA PHE A 171 20.08 0.86 -3.85
C PHE A 171 20.08 2.09 -2.94
N CYS A 172 19.74 3.26 -3.45
CA CYS A 172 19.64 4.47 -2.62
C CYS A 172 18.59 4.37 -1.52
N SER A 173 17.54 3.61 -1.75
CA SER A 173 16.45 3.45 -0.79
C SER A 173 16.73 2.36 0.25
N THR A 174 17.54 1.36 -0.08
CA THR A 174 17.97 0.30 0.83
C THR A 174 19.26 0.64 1.59
N ALA A 175 20.05 1.60 1.08
CA ALA A 175 21.24 2.05 1.76
C ALA A 175 20.87 2.80 3.04
N ASP A 176 21.42 2.37 4.16
CA ASP A 176 21.31 3.11 5.40
C ASP A 176 22.05 4.46 5.23
N THR A 177 21.27 5.53 5.21
CA THR A 177 21.80 6.88 5.00
C THR A 177 22.78 7.31 6.09
N SER A 178 22.72 6.73 7.28
CA SER A 178 23.68 6.96 8.35
C SER A 178 25.09 6.46 7.96
N TYR A 179 25.18 5.31 7.31
CA TYR A 179 26.43 4.73 6.85
C TYR A 179 27.08 5.54 5.71
N LEU A 180 26.29 6.14 4.84
CA LEU A 180 26.77 6.98 3.74
C LEU A 180 27.33 8.32 4.24
N LEU A 181 26.77 8.89 5.32
CA LEU A 181 27.25 10.12 5.94
C LEU A 181 28.59 9.95 6.67
N GLU A 182 28.84 8.77 7.25
CA GLU A 182 30.10 8.48 7.95
C GLU A 182 31.27 8.15 7.00
N ASN A 183 31.01 7.57 5.82
CA ASN A 183 32.05 6.98 4.96
C ASN A 183 32.42 7.78 3.70
N LYS A 184 32.01 9.04 3.53
CA LYS A 184 32.46 9.96 2.45
C LYS A 184 32.60 9.33 1.04
N TRP A 185 31.64 8.52 0.60
CA TRP A 185 31.64 7.96 -0.77
C TRP A 185 30.99 8.92 -1.79
N TYR A 186 31.52 10.16 -1.89
CA TYR A 186 31.08 11.15 -2.87
C TYR A 186 32.03 11.29 -4.06
N ASN A 187 32.60 10.20 -4.54
CA ASN A 187 33.34 10.23 -5.79
C ASN A 187 33.11 8.94 -6.56
N LEU A 188 32.00 8.88 -7.27
CA LEU A 188 31.80 8.04 -8.47
C LEU A 188 30.89 8.78 -9.44
#